data_4eaebc16e8ee956118478377d47f137c
#
_entry.id   4eaebc16e8ee956118478377d47f137c
#
_cell.length_a   1.000
_cell.length_b   1.000
_cell.length_c   1.000
_cell.angle_alpha   90.00
_cell.angle_beta   90.00
_cell.angle_gamma   90.00
#
_symmetry.space_group_name_H-M   'P 1'
#
loop_
_entity.id
_entity.type
_entity.pdbx_description
1 polymer ?
#
loop_
_entity_poly.entity_id
_entity_poly.type
_entity_poly.pdbx_seq_one_letter_code
_entity_poly.pdbx_strand_id
1 'polypeptide(L)'
;MHKKSIVSVKSEPTEKYKDKFTGDFVIKSVLDKDDSSEQEMYNVTFKAGCRTRPHIHASEQILIATEGKGVVVFAKRIKIDPDQITKTEIEVESTIMMEKGDVICVPAFVLHWHGCVDNKEDFTHIAIRKRTELDNIWF
;
A
#
# COMPACT_ATOMS: atom_id res chain seq x y z
N MET A 1 11.01 -23.30 10.83
CA MET A 1 9.88 -22.38 10.43
C MET A 1 9.16 -21.92 11.67
N HIS A 2 8.93 -20.63 11.78
CA HIS A 2 8.20 -20.05 12.90
C HIS A 2 6.78 -19.69 12.50
N LYS A 3 5.83 -20.07 13.35
CA LYS A 3 4.47 -19.58 13.20
C LYS A 3 4.38 -18.15 13.71
N LYS A 4 3.74 -17.27 12.94
CA LYS A 4 3.42 -15.90 13.38
C LYS A 4 1.92 -15.67 13.39
N SER A 5 1.49 -14.78 14.25
CA SER A 5 0.10 -14.33 14.32
C SER A 5 0.02 -12.86 13.91
N ILE A 6 -0.85 -12.55 12.95
CA ILE A 6 -1.12 -11.17 12.54
C ILE A 6 -1.54 -10.32 13.73
N VAL A 7 -2.28 -10.92 14.68
CA VAL A 7 -2.78 -10.21 15.86
C VAL A 7 -1.65 -9.84 16.83
N SER A 8 -0.71 -10.75 17.06
CA SER A 8 0.33 -10.58 18.09
C SER A 8 1.66 -10.02 17.59
N VAL A 9 1.86 -9.92 16.28
CA VAL A 9 3.05 -9.29 15.72
C VAL A 9 3.10 -7.82 16.15
N LYS A 10 4.26 -7.36 16.58
CA LYS A 10 4.46 -5.96 17.00
C LYS A 10 4.35 -5.01 15.83
N SER A 11 3.80 -3.83 16.09
CA SER A 11 3.79 -2.74 15.11
C SER A 11 5.22 -2.25 14.85
N GLU A 12 5.49 -1.91 13.61
CA GLU A 12 6.74 -1.27 13.22
C GLU A 12 6.76 0.20 13.66
N PRO A 13 7.94 0.80 13.86
CA PRO A 13 8.04 2.24 14.12
C PRO A 13 7.48 3.04 12.95
N THR A 14 6.61 4.01 13.23
CA THR A 14 5.97 4.83 12.18
C THR A 14 6.97 5.72 11.44
N GLU A 15 8.03 6.17 12.11
CA GLU A 15 9.08 7.01 11.51
C GLU A 15 9.68 6.43 10.23
N LYS A 16 9.77 5.11 10.15
CA LYS A 16 10.32 4.41 8.99
C LYS A 16 9.46 4.55 7.74
N TYR A 17 8.16 4.80 7.91
CA TYR A 17 7.17 4.75 6.81
C TYR A 17 6.38 6.04 6.63
N LYS A 18 6.48 7.02 7.55
CA LYS A 18 5.56 8.16 7.60
C LYS A 18 5.51 9.01 6.33
N ASP A 19 6.60 9.05 5.58
CA ASP A 19 6.68 9.78 4.31
C ASP A 19 5.96 9.07 3.14
N LYS A 20 5.49 7.84 3.38
CA LYS A 20 4.76 7.02 2.40
C LYS A 20 3.24 7.05 2.60
N PHE A 21 2.77 7.74 3.64
CA PHE A 21 1.37 7.82 4.03
C PHE A 21 0.92 9.28 4.15
N THR A 22 -0.37 9.51 3.93
CA THR A 22 -0.96 10.87 4.03
C THR A 22 -1.47 11.21 5.43
N GLY A 23 -1.48 10.26 6.34
CA GLY A 23 -2.00 10.44 7.69
C GLY A 23 -1.49 9.35 8.63
N ASP A 24 -2.22 9.09 9.70
CA ASP A 24 -1.84 8.11 10.71
C ASP A 24 -2.14 6.68 10.26
N PHE A 25 -1.28 5.78 10.65
CA PHE A 25 -1.37 4.37 10.29
C PHE A 25 -0.71 3.49 11.35
N VAL A 26 -1.04 2.20 11.31
CA VAL A 26 -0.34 1.14 12.04
C VAL A 26 0.10 0.10 11.02
N ILE A 27 1.38 -0.20 10.96
CA ILE A 27 1.94 -1.20 10.06
C ILE A 27 2.65 -2.29 10.83
N LYS A 28 2.38 -3.53 10.47
CA LYS A 28 3.02 -4.72 11.03
C LYS A 28 3.68 -5.48 9.90
N SER A 29 4.98 -5.76 10.04
CA SER A 29 5.69 -6.68 9.14
C SER A 29 5.44 -8.10 9.63
N VAL A 30 4.58 -8.83 8.95
CA VAL A 30 4.20 -10.19 9.33
C VAL A 30 5.24 -11.19 8.83
N LEU A 31 5.66 -11.05 7.57
CA LEU A 31 6.76 -11.84 7.00
C LEU A 31 7.87 -10.92 6.56
N ASP A 32 8.99 -10.99 7.24
CA ASP A 32 10.22 -10.27 6.88
C ASP A 32 11.22 -11.17 6.13
N LYS A 33 12.43 -10.69 5.92
CA LYS A 33 13.47 -11.43 5.19
C LYS A 33 13.91 -12.72 5.89
N ASP A 34 13.79 -12.78 7.22
CA ASP A 34 14.15 -13.97 7.98
C ASP A 34 13.08 -15.06 7.87
N ASP A 35 11.83 -14.66 7.65
CA ASP A 35 10.72 -15.60 7.47
C ASP A 35 10.64 -16.15 6.05
N SER A 36 10.82 -15.28 5.06
CA SER A 36 10.74 -15.64 3.64
C SER A 36 11.68 -14.78 2.81
N SER A 37 12.49 -15.44 1.98
CA SER A 37 13.35 -14.74 1.02
C SER A 37 12.58 -14.21 -0.18
N GLU A 38 11.46 -14.82 -0.52
CA GLU A 38 10.70 -14.49 -1.74
C GLU A 38 9.53 -13.56 -1.49
N GLN A 39 8.84 -13.71 -0.35
CA GLN A 39 7.60 -13.00 -0.06
C GLN A 39 7.76 -12.04 1.11
N GLU A 40 7.10 -10.89 1.02
CA GLU A 40 6.88 -10.01 2.16
C GLU A 40 5.37 -9.88 2.41
N MET A 41 5.01 -9.75 3.68
CA MET A 41 3.62 -9.62 4.09
C MET A 41 3.51 -8.57 5.18
N TYR A 42 2.61 -7.61 4.95
CA TYR A 42 2.29 -6.56 5.91
C TYR A 42 0.82 -6.61 6.27
N ASN A 43 0.52 -6.25 7.50
CA ASN A 43 -0.83 -5.91 7.93
C ASN A 43 -0.87 -4.42 8.24
N VAL A 44 -1.68 -3.68 7.51
CA VAL A 44 -1.71 -2.22 7.58
C VAL A 44 -3.09 -1.75 7.97
N THR A 45 -3.16 -0.95 9.04
CA THR A 45 -4.37 -0.24 9.42
C THR A 45 -4.17 1.24 9.09
N PHE A 46 -4.99 1.72 8.17
CA PHE A 46 -5.09 3.13 7.84
C PHE A 46 -6.08 3.78 8.81
N LYS A 47 -5.66 4.77 9.58
CA LYS A 47 -6.58 5.56 10.41
C LYS A 47 -7.46 6.41 9.51
N ALA A 48 -8.66 6.74 9.98
CA ALA A 48 -9.66 7.46 9.18
C ALA A 48 -9.06 8.58 8.33
N GLY A 49 -9.28 8.52 7.02
CA GLY A 49 -8.76 9.48 6.04
C GLY A 49 -7.37 9.20 5.50
N CYS A 50 -6.62 8.27 6.10
CA CYS A 50 -5.26 7.97 5.66
C CYS A 50 -5.24 7.10 4.40
N ARG A 51 -4.30 7.40 3.52
CA ARG A 51 -3.99 6.62 2.31
C ARG A 51 -2.49 6.54 2.13
N THR A 52 -2.02 5.60 1.32
CA THR A 52 -0.64 5.66 0.84
C THR A 52 -0.51 6.81 -0.15
N ARG A 53 0.72 7.30 -0.29
CA ARG A 53 1.06 8.19 -1.41
C ARG A 53 1.11 7.39 -2.70
N PRO A 54 0.92 8.03 -3.85
CA PRO A 54 1.05 7.34 -5.14
C PRO A 54 2.42 6.70 -5.30
N HIS A 55 2.45 5.47 -5.77
CA HIS A 55 3.70 4.71 -5.93
C HIS A 55 3.61 3.64 -7.01
N ILE A 56 4.78 3.18 -7.42
CA ILE A 56 4.96 2.10 -8.40
C ILE A 56 5.92 1.08 -7.78
N HIS A 57 5.61 -0.19 -7.91
CA HIS A 57 6.53 -1.26 -7.53
C HIS A 57 6.68 -2.32 -8.63
N ALA A 58 7.79 -3.04 -8.58
CA ALA A 58 8.22 -3.92 -9.67
C ALA A 58 7.61 -5.34 -9.61
N SER A 59 6.78 -5.61 -8.61
CA SER A 59 6.10 -6.90 -8.47
C SER A 59 4.60 -6.70 -8.27
N GLU A 60 3.84 -7.73 -8.57
CA GLU A 60 2.42 -7.74 -8.22
C GLU A 60 2.23 -7.66 -6.72
N GLN A 61 1.17 -7.01 -6.29
CA GLN A 61 0.81 -6.92 -4.88
C GLN A 61 -0.62 -7.40 -4.69
N ILE A 62 -0.80 -8.34 -3.78
CA ILE A 62 -2.12 -8.81 -3.37
C ILE A 62 -2.56 -7.98 -2.16
N LEU A 63 -3.74 -7.38 -2.24
CA LEU A 63 -4.38 -6.67 -1.15
C LEU A 63 -5.64 -7.42 -0.74
N ILE A 64 -5.76 -7.71 0.56
CA ILE A 64 -6.91 -8.40 1.13
C ILE A 64 -7.52 -7.51 2.20
N ALA A 65 -8.73 -7.01 1.96
CA ALA A 65 -9.43 -6.19 2.94
C ALA A 65 -9.93 -7.06 4.10
N THR A 66 -9.61 -6.67 5.33
CA THR A 66 -9.99 -7.41 6.54
C THR A 66 -10.94 -6.65 7.44
N GLU A 67 -10.89 -5.33 7.46
CA GLU A 67 -11.78 -4.49 8.29
C GLU A 67 -12.01 -3.13 7.63
N GLY A 68 -13.22 -2.61 7.79
CA GLY A 68 -13.60 -1.30 7.27
C GLY A 68 -13.77 -1.28 5.76
N LYS A 69 -13.85 -0.08 5.21
CA LYS A 69 -13.96 0.15 3.77
C LYS A 69 -12.76 0.88 3.25
N GLY A 70 -12.20 0.38 2.17
CA GLY A 70 -11.04 0.94 1.52
C GLY A 70 -11.24 1.20 0.04
N VAL A 71 -10.20 1.74 -0.54
CA VAL A 71 -10.16 2.07 -1.96
C VAL A 71 -8.78 1.79 -2.51
N VAL A 72 -8.74 1.31 -3.76
CA VAL A 72 -7.51 1.25 -4.56
C VAL A 72 -7.74 2.13 -5.78
N VAL A 73 -6.84 3.07 -6.00
CA VAL A 73 -6.91 4.00 -7.12
C VAL A 73 -5.76 3.70 -8.07
N PHE A 74 -6.09 3.46 -9.33
CA PHE A 74 -5.12 3.30 -10.41
C PHE A 74 -5.03 4.57 -11.23
N ALA A 75 -3.81 4.93 -11.60
CA ALA A 75 -3.55 6.18 -12.30
C ALA A 75 -2.44 6.00 -13.34
N LYS A 76 -2.29 6.99 -14.18
CA LYS A 76 -1.14 7.11 -15.08
C LYS A 76 -0.50 8.47 -14.90
N ARG A 77 0.79 8.54 -15.19
CA ARG A 77 1.48 9.83 -15.26
C ARG A 77 1.16 10.50 -16.57
N ILE A 78 0.71 11.75 -16.50
CA ILE A 78 0.62 12.61 -17.66
C ILE A 78 2.04 13.08 -18.01
N LYS A 79 2.32 13.24 -19.30
CA LYS A 79 3.62 13.71 -19.79
C LYS A 79 4.00 15.03 -19.10
N ILE A 80 5.12 14.99 -18.38
CA ILE A 80 5.64 16.15 -17.68
C ILE A 80 6.19 17.14 -18.72
N ASP A 81 5.83 18.43 -18.58
CA ASP A 81 6.50 19.50 -19.30
C ASP A 81 7.99 19.50 -18.88
N PRO A 82 8.95 19.36 -19.83
CA PRO A 82 10.38 19.34 -19.50
C PRO A 82 10.84 20.54 -18.68
N ASP A 83 10.13 21.67 -18.79
CA ASP A 83 10.46 22.89 -18.06
C ASP A 83 9.87 22.93 -16.65
N GLN A 84 9.05 21.92 -16.25
CA GLN A 84 8.42 21.81 -14.92
C GLN A 84 8.76 20.48 -14.25
N ILE A 85 10.02 20.22 -14.06
CA ILE A 85 10.57 18.96 -13.50
C ILE A 85 10.01 18.61 -12.11
N THR A 86 9.45 19.58 -11.38
CA THR A 86 8.98 19.40 -10.01
C THR A 86 7.49 19.03 -9.87
N LYS A 87 6.73 18.98 -10.98
CA LYS A 87 5.31 18.64 -10.95
C LYS A 87 5.04 17.37 -11.74
N THR A 88 4.73 16.29 -11.03
CA THR A 88 4.16 15.10 -11.65
C THR A 88 2.65 15.26 -11.69
N GLU A 89 2.08 15.37 -12.89
CA GLU A 89 0.64 15.32 -13.07
C GLU A 89 0.19 13.86 -13.16
N ILE A 90 -0.84 13.54 -12.42
CA ILE A 90 -1.42 12.20 -12.34
C ILE A 90 -2.86 12.27 -12.79
N GLU A 91 -3.24 11.36 -13.69
CA GLU A 91 -4.62 11.17 -14.12
C GLU A 91 -5.14 9.86 -13.58
N VAL A 92 -6.25 9.94 -12.82
CA VAL A 92 -6.92 8.75 -12.29
C VAL A 92 -7.59 8.00 -13.45
N GLU A 93 -7.32 6.71 -13.57
CA GLU A 93 -7.92 5.84 -14.58
C GLU A 93 -9.09 5.05 -14.00
N SER A 94 -8.96 4.52 -12.80
CA SER A 94 -10.02 3.75 -12.16
C SER A 94 -9.89 3.79 -10.64
N THR A 95 -11.03 3.59 -9.99
CA THR A 95 -11.14 3.52 -8.53
C THR A 95 -11.95 2.29 -8.18
N ILE A 96 -11.37 1.41 -7.35
CA ILE A 96 -12.02 0.18 -6.92
C ILE A 96 -12.23 0.23 -5.41
N MET A 97 -13.49 0.06 -5.00
CA MET A 97 -13.86 -0.01 -3.59
C MET A 97 -13.59 -1.40 -3.03
N MET A 98 -13.15 -1.46 -1.77
CA MET A 98 -12.91 -2.72 -1.06
C MET A 98 -13.73 -2.78 0.22
N GLU A 99 -14.32 -3.94 0.46
CA GLU A 99 -14.96 -4.31 1.72
C GLU A 99 -14.31 -5.57 2.26
N LYS A 100 -14.55 -5.87 3.54
CA LYS A 100 -14.03 -7.06 4.20
C LYS A 100 -14.21 -8.32 3.33
N GLY A 101 -13.11 -9.02 3.06
CA GLY A 101 -13.07 -10.22 2.23
C GLY A 101 -12.72 -9.98 0.78
N ASP A 102 -12.72 -8.73 0.32
CA ASP A 102 -12.32 -8.43 -1.06
C ASP A 102 -10.83 -8.58 -1.26
N VAL A 103 -10.46 -9.06 -2.44
CA VAL A 103 -9.07 -9.25 -2.86
C VAL A 103 -8.83 -8.52 -4.16
N ILE A 104 -7.76 -7.72 -4.22
CA ILE A 104 -7.29 -7.07 -5.43
C ILE A 104 -5.84 -7.45 -5.65
N CYS A 105 -5.50 -7.84 -6.88
CA CYS A 105 -4.12 -7.97 -7.30
C CYS A 105 -3.71 -6.70 -8.08
N VAL A 106 -2.82 -5.93 -7.50
CA VAL A 106 -2.25 -4.74 -8.15
C VAL A 106 -1.15 -5.19 -9.09
N PRO A 107 -1.24 -4.89 -10.40
CA PRO A 107 -0.20 -5.29 -11.34
C PRO A 107 1.14 -4.61 -11.07
N ALA A 108 2.23 -5.27 -11.45
CA ALA A 108 3.56 -4.67 -11.44
C ALA A 108 3.62 -3.43 -12.35
N PHE A 109 4.40 -2.44 -11.95
CA PHE A 109 4.67 -1.20 -12.71
C PHE A 109 3.47 -0.27 -12.93
N VAL A 110 2.39 -0.47 -12.19
CA VAL A 110 1.21 0.39 -12.28
C VAL A 110 1.23 1.42 -11.16
N LEU A 111 1.04 2.69 -11.52
CA LEU A 111 0.90 3.78 -10.55
C LEU A 111 -0.43 3.63 -9.81
N HIS A 112 -0.36 3.58 -8.49
CA HIS A 112 -1.55 3.39 -7.67
C HIS A 112 -1.35 3.93 -6.26
N TRP A 113 -2.44 4.05 -5.53
CA TRP A 113 -2.47 4.24 -4.08
C TRP A 113 -3.71 3.58 -3.49
N HIS A 114 -3.70 3.38 -2.20
CA HIS A 114 -4.80 2.73 -1.50
C HIS A 114 -4.91 3.21 -0.05
N GLY A 115 -6.04 2.95 0.55
CA GLY A 115 -6.33 3.31 1.93
C GLY A 115 -7.81 3.54 2.18
N CYS A 116 -8.12 4.46 3.10
CA CYS A 116 -9.49 4.76 3.47
C CYS A 116 -10.30 5.39 2.33
N VAL A 117 -11.59 5.08 2.30
CA VAL A 117 -12.54 5.73 1.38
C VAL A 117 -12.73 7.20 1.77
N ASP A 118 -12.93 7.43 3.08
CA ASP A 118 -13.21 8.75 3.64
C ASP A 118 -12.57 8.88 5.04
N ASN A 119 -12.92 9.94 5.77
CA ASN A 119 -12.39 10.22 7.10
C ASN A 119 -13.29 9.73 8.25
N LYS A 120 -14.18 8.76 7.99
CA LYS A 120 -15.17 8.30 8.98
C LYS A 120 -14.75 7.06 9.74
N GLU A 121 -14.00 6.16 9.08
CA GLU A 121 -13.59 4.90 9.71
C GLU A 121 -12.19 4.48 9.27
N ASP A 122 -11.57 3.63 10.08
CA ASP A 122 -10.31 3.00 9.77
C ASP A 122 -10.51 1.91 8.70
N PHE A 123 -9.45 1.63 7.94
CA PHE A 123 -9.42 0.54 6.98
C PHE A 123 -8.19 -0.32 7.23
N THR A 124 -8.38 -1.65 7.28
CA THR A 124 -7.28 -2.61 7.45
C THR A 124 -7.22 -3.57 6.28
N HIS A 125 -6.02 -3.75 5.75
CA HIS A 125 -5.76 -4.78 4.75
C HIS A 125 -4.47 -5.52 5.04
N ILE A 126 -4.37 -6.72 4.44
CA ILE A 126 -3.14 -7.48 4.31
C ILE A 126 -2.56 -7.17 2.93
N ALA A 127 -1.25 -6.93 2.87
CA ALA A 127 -0.53 -6.72 1.61
C ALA A 127 0.56 -7.78 1.48
N ILE A 128 0.52 -8.52 0.37
CA ILE A 128 1.50 -9.57 0.06
C ILE A 128 2.17 -9.24 -1.26
N ARG A 129 3.49 -9.28 -1.28
CA ARG A 129 4.26 -8.95 -2.47
C ARG A 129 5.53 -9.77 -2.54
N LYS A 130 5.91 -10.13 -3.77
CA LYS A 130 7.21 -10.72 -4.01
C LYS A 130 8.31 -9.67 -3.81
N ARG A 131 9.38 -10.04 -3.11
CA ARG A 131 10.55 -9.16 -2.97
C ARG A 131 11.23 -8.99 -4.31
N THR A 132 11.68 -7.77 -4.58
CA THR A 132 12.45 -7.44 -5.77
C THR A 132 13.70 -6.66 -5.36
N GLU A 133 14.71 -6.65 -6.23
CA GLU A 133 15.90 -5.82 -6.06
C GLU A 133 15.66 -4.37 -6.48
N LEU A 134 14.55 -4.11 -7.18
CA LEU A 134 14.20 -2.76 -7.61
C LEU A 134 13.45 -2.03 -6.52
N ASP A 135 13.89 -0.81 -6.22
CA ASP A 135 13.20 0.06 -5.28
C ASP A 135 11.84 0.51 -5.80
N ASN A 136 10.92 0.75 -4.88
CA ASN A 136 9.64 1.38 -5.22
C ASN A 136 9.87 2.86 -5.58
N ILE A 137 9.06 3.36 -6.50
CA ILE A 137 9.05 4.77 -6.88
C ILE A 137 7.85 5.43 -6.22
N TRP A 138 8.10 6.47 -5.43
CA TRP A 138 7.09 7.22 -4.68
C TRP A 138 6.90 8.63 -5.24
N PHE A 139 5.66 9.09 -5.19
CA PHE A 139 5.28 10.42 -5.69
C PHE A 139 4.58 11.30 -4.59
#